data_fdda3a4709c2abd1b90fdf644511f20d
#
_entry.id   fdda3a4709c2abd1b90fdf644511f20d
#
_cell.length_a   1.000
_cell.length_b   1.000
_cell.length_c   1.000
_cell.angle_alpha   90.00
_cell.angle_beta   90.00
_cell.angle_gamma   90.00
#
_symmetry.space_group_name_H-M   'P 1'
#
loop_
_entity.id
_entity.type
_entity.pdbx_description
1 polymer ?
#
loop_
_entity_poly.entity_id
_entity_poly.type
_entity_poly.pdbx_seq_one_letter_code
_entity_poly.pdbx_strand_id
1 'polypeptide(L)'
;MKIAVIGATGFIGSYIRDEALARGHQVTAIVRHPEKVTVQNLRLTVVKADILKDKVDELVKGHDAVISAYGAGRSGGDVYSTHVKGARAIINGTKKSGIKRLLVVGGAGSLDVAPGVQLIDTMSPERITGGMLATRETLHMLRKEKELEWTFLSPAATIVAAERTGHYRVGKDQLLKNKEGESRISTQDYAVAMLDELENPQHIRERFTVAY
;
A
#
# COMPACT_ATOMS: atom_id res chain seq x y z
N MET A 1 4.35 -16.74 6.94
CA MET A 1 3.70 -16.66 5.62
C MET A 1 4.74 -16.36 4.55
N LYS A 2 4.42 -16.66 3.30
CA LYS A 2 5.20 -16.27 2.12
C LYS A 2 4.50 -15.07 1.44
N ILE A 3 5.13 -13.90 1.46
CA ILE A 3 4.50 -12.63 1.08
C ILE A 3 5.21 -12.05 -0.15
N ALA A 4 4.45 -11.70 -1.19
CA ALA A 4 4.97 -10.90 -2.29
C ALA A 4 4.76 -9.40 -1.98
N VAL A 5 5.84 -8.63 -1.94
CA VAL A 5 5.79 -7.17 -1.73
C VAL A 5 6.17 -6.46 -3.03
N ILE A 6 5.19 -5.85 -3.68
CA ILE A 6 5.41 -5.06 -4.90
C ILE A 6 5.74 -3.62 -4.50
N GLY A 7 6.84 -3.08 -5.03
CA GLY A 7 7.31 -1.74 -4.68
C GLY A 7 8.14 -1.70 -3.38
N ALA A 8 8.78 -2.81 -3.02
CA ALA A 8 9.55 -3.01 -1.79
C ALA A 8 10.80 -2.11 -1.62
N THR A 9 11.11 -1.25 -2.57
CA THR A 9 12.18 -0.22 -2.49
C THR A 9 11.65 1.20 -2.34
N GLY A 10 10.31 1.36 -2.33
CA GLY A 10 9.67 2.66 -2.17
C GLY A 10 9.70 3.16 -0.71
N PHE A 11 9.30 4.43 -0.51
CA PHE A 11 9.30 5.10 0.79
C PHE A 11 8.52 4.33 1.88
N ILE A 12 7.37 3.74 1.56
CA ILE A 12 6.58 2.91 2.48
C ILE A 12 6.93 1.44 2.31
N GLY A 13 7.12 0.97 1.08
CA GLY A 13 7.31 -0.45 0.78
C GLY A 13 8.57 -1.06 1.40
N SER A 14 9.62 -0.26 1.60
CA SER A 14 10.84 -0.72 2.30
C SER A 14 10.56 -1.05 3.76
N TYR A 15 9.79 -0.22 4.46
CA TYR A 15 9.41 -0.48 5.86
C TYR A 15 8.46 -1.67 6.00
N ILE A 16 7.53 -1.85 5.05
CA ILE A 16 6.66 -3.04 5.03
C ILE A 16 7.48 -4.32 4.83
N ARG A 17 8.43 -4.31 3.89
CA ARG A 17 9.37 -5.43 3.68
C ARG A 17 10.15 -5.74 4.96
N ASP A 18 10.70 -4.73 5.60
CA ASP A 18 11.56 -4.90 6.77
C ASP A 18 10.77 -5.36 8.00
N GLU A 19 9.56 -4.84 8.23
CA GLU A 19 8.66 -5.31 9.28
C GLU A 19 8.22 -6.77 9.03
N ALA A 20 7.90 -7.14 7.79
CA ALA A 20 7.56 -8.51 7.44
C ALA A 20 8.71 -9.49 7.71
N LEU A 21 9.95 -9.10 7.38
CA LEU A 21 11.14 -9.90 7.67
C LEU A 21 11.41 -10.00 9.18
N ALA A 22 11.24 -8.91 9.92
CA ALA A 22 11.41 -8.87 11.38
C ALA A 22 10.42 -9.80 12.09
N ARG A 23 9.19 -9.95 11.56
CA ARG A 23 8.18 -10.90 12.04
C ARG A 23 8.42 -12.34 11.57
N GLY A 24 9.47 -12.60 10.82
CA GLY A 24 9.85 -13.95 10.40
C GLY A 24 9.14 -14.47 9.15
N HIS A 25 8.46 -13.61 8.39
CA HIS A 25 7.87 -13.99 7.12
C HIS A 25 8.95 -14.21 6.04
N GLN A 26 8.62 -15.04 5.05
CA GLN A 26 9.37 -15.11 3.80
C GLN A 26 8.87 -14.01 2.86
N VAL A 27 9.77 -13.15 2.40
CA VAL A 27 9.41 -11.99 1.58
C VAL A 27 10.02 -12.10 0.20
N THR A 28 9.19 -11.99 -0.83
CA THR A 28 9.63 -11.76 -2.21
C THR A 28 9.44 -10.29 -2.55
N ALA A 29 10.54 -9.54 -2.62
CA ALA A 29 10.56 -8.14 -3.02
C ALA A 29 10.54 -8.03 -4.54
N ILE A 30 9.39 -7.61 -5.10
CA ILE A 30 9.21 -7.42 -6.55
C ILE A 30 9.49 -5.96 -6.87
N VAL A 31 10.60 -5.68 -7.55
CA VAL A 31 11.15 -4.33 -7.72
C VAL A 31 11.74 -4.12 -9.12
N ARG A 32 11.69 -2.89 -9.63
CA ARG A 32 12.35 -2.52 -10.91
C ARG A 32 13.87 -2.39 -10.78
N HIS A 33 14.33 -2.01 -9.59
CA HIS A 33 15.72 -1.69 -9.27
C HIS A 33 16.21 -2.53 -8.09
N PRO A 34 16.61 -3.81 -8.32
CA PRO A 34 17.05 -4.72 -7.25
C PRO A 34 18.29 -4.22 -6.51
N GLU A 35 19.14 -3.41 -7.15
CA GLU A 35 20.33 -2.80 -6.56
C GLU A 35 20.00 -1.83 -5.40
N LYS A 36 18.75 -1.40 -5.27
CA LYS A 36 18.26 -0.57 -4.14
C LYS A 36 17.86 -1.40 -2.91
N VAL A 37 17.84 -2.71 -3.02
CA VAL A 37 17.59 -3.60 -1.88
C VAL A 37 18.93 -3.96 -1.24
N THR A 38 19.31 -3.22 -0.22
CA THR A 38 20.60 -3.39 0.46
C THR A 38 20.53 -4.36 1.66
N VAL A 39 19.32 -4.69 2.11
CA VAL A 39 19.08 -5.60 3.24
C VAL A 39 19.44 -7.03 2.83
N GLN A 40 20.26 -7.69 3.66
CA GLN A 40 20.57 -9.11 3.53
C GLN A 40 19.79 -9.90 4.58
N ASN A 41 18.96 -10.83 4.12
CA ASN A 41 18.19 -11.71 5.00
C ASN A 41 17.90 -13.03 4.27
N LEU A 42 18.08 -14.16 4.93
CA LEU A 42 17.85 -15.49 4.35
C LEU A 42 16.38 -15.73 3.94
N ARG A 43 15.46 -14.95 4.48
CA ARG A 43 14.03 -15.01 4.14
C ARG A 43 13.61 -14.00 3.07
N LEU A 44 14.57 -13.25 2.50
CA LEU A 44 14.33 -12.26 1.46
C LEU A 44 14.77 -12.81 0.10
N THR A 45 13.85 -12.84 -0.84
CA THR A 45 14.13 -13.04 -2.27
C THR A 45 13.86 -11.75 -3.02
N VAL A 46 14.78 -11.32 -3.87
CA VAL A 46 14.62 -10.11 -4.68
C VAL A 46 14.38 -10.50 -6.13
N VAL A 47 13.26 -10.05 -6.70
CA VAL A 47 12.87 -10.31 -8.09
C VAL A 47 12.83 -8.98 -8.85
N LYS A 48 13.63 -8.89 -9.92
CA LYS A 48 13.57 -7.77 -10.86
C LYS A 48 12.35 -7.92 -11.76
N ALA A 49 11.41 -6.99 -11.69
CA ALA A 49 10.25 -6.98 -12.58
C ALA A 49 9.66 -5.57 -12.74
N ASP A 50 9.03 -5.34 -13.88
CA ASP A 50 8.20 -4.19 -14.17
C ASP A 50 6.74 -4.64 -14.34
N ILE A 51 5.90 -4.36 -13.36
CA ILE A 51 4.49 -4.82 -13.36
C ILE A 51 3.65 -4.26 -14.50
N LEU A 52 4.15 -3.26 -15.25
CA LEU A 52 3.51 -2.77 -16.47
C LEU A 52 3.84 -3.62 -17.71
N LYS A 53 4.84 -4.49 -17.62
CA LYS A 53 5.35 -5.31 -18.73
C LYS A 53 5.30 -6.80 -18.42
N ASP A 54 5.58 -7.16 -17.17
CA ASP A 54 5.69 -8.54 -16.74
C ASP A 54 4.34 -9.07 -16.24
N LYS A 55 4.17 -10.38 -16.30
CA LYS A 55 2.93 -11.05 -15.87
C LYS A 55 2.89 -11.16 -14.35
N VAL A 56 2.09 -10.32 -13.71
CA VAL A 56 1.96 -10.26 -12.26
C VAL A 56 1.51 -11.60 -11.66
N ASP A 57 0.63 -12.34 -12.34
CA ASP A 57 0.18 -13.66 -11.90
C ASP A 57 1.33 -14.68 -11.78
N GLU A 58 2.31 -14.64 -12.68
CA GLU A 58 3.50 -15.49 -12.60
C GLU A 58 4.44 -15.04 -11.47
N LEU A 59 4.61 -13.73 -11.29
CA LEU A 59 5.47 -13.14 -10.25
C LEU A 59 5.01 -13.46 -8.84
N VAL A 60 3.69 -13.49 -8.60
CA VAL A 60 3.13 -13.68 -7.25
C VAL A 60 2.70 -15.13 -6.98
N LYS A 61 2.76 -16.02 -7.96
CA LYS A 61 2.33 -17.41 -7.82
C LYS A 61 3.00 -18.11 -6.64
N GLY A 62 2.21 -18.84 -5.86
CA GLY A 62 2.69 -19.63 -4.71
C GLY A 62 3.01 -18.81 -3.47
N HIS A 63 2.56 -17.56 -3.39
CA HIS A 63 2.56 -16.77 -2.16
C HIS A 63 1.22 -16.89 -1.44
N ASP A 64 1.23 -16.63 -0.13
CA ASP A 64 0.04 -16.62 0.71
C ASP A 64 -0.73 -15.31 0.55
N ALA A 65 -0.01 -14.20 0.33
CA ALA A 65 -0.57 -12.86 0.19
C ALA A 65 0.30 -11.97 -0.70
N VAL A 66 -0.33 -10.94 -1.26
CA VAL A 66 0.33 -9.85 -1.98
C VAL A 66 0.13 -8.55 -1.20
N ILE A 67 1.23 -7.81 -0.97
CA ILE A 67 1.18 -6.43 -0.48
C ILE A 67 1.66 -5.51 -1.60
N SER A 68 0.80 -4.60 -2.01
CA SER A 68 1.10 -3.60 -3.03
C SER A 68 1.44 -2.26 -2.40
N ALA A 69 2.72 -1.90 -2.41
CA ALA A 69 3.22 -0.55 -2.18
C ALA A 69 3.63 0.11 -3.51
N TYR A 70 2.92 -0.24 -4.58
CA TYR A 70 3.21 0.26 -5.91
C TYR A 70 2.89 1.74 -6.04
N GLY A 71 3.83 2.47 -6.62
CA GLY A 71 3.67 3.85 -7.08
C GLY A 71 4.32 4.04 -8.44
N ALA A 72 3.69 4.80 -9.33
CA ALA A 72 4.21 5.05 -10.67
C ALA A 72 5.53 5.86 -10.69
N GLY A 73 5.95 6.39 -9.53
CA GLY A 73 7.10 7.28 -9.41
C GLY A 73 6.71 8.74 -9.70
N ARG A 74 7.72 9.62 -9.66
CA ARG A 74 7.53 11.07 -9.88
C ARG A 74 8.07 11.55 -11.22
N SER A 75 8.78 10.72 -11.95
CA SER A 75 9.52 11.11 -13.16
C SER A 75 8.88 10.54 -14.42
N GLY A 76 8.50 11.48 -15.30
CA GLY A 76 8.20 11.21 -16.71
C GLY A 76 6.80 10.67 -17.00
N GLY A 77 6.05 11.40 -17.80
CA GLY A 77 4.77 10.94 -18.36
C GLY A 77 3.57 11.16 -17.46
N ASP A 78 2.46 10.58 -17.87
CA ASP A 78 1.19 10.61 -17.15
C ASP A 78 1.22 9.66 -15.93
N VAL A 79 1.52 10.23 -14.77
CA VAL A 79 1.58 9.51 -13.49
C VAL A 79 0.23 8.86 -13.15
N TYR A 80 -0.87 9.55 -13.44
CA TYR A 80 -2.22 9.01 -13.18
C TYR A 80 -2.47 7.72 -13.95
N SER A 81 -2.40 7.77 -15.28
CA SER A 81 -2.67 6.60 -16.12
C SER A 81 -1.69 5.45 -15.85
N THR A 82 -0.42 5.76 -15.62
CA THR A 82 0.61 4.77 -15.31
C THR A 82 0.29 4.05 -14.00
N HIS A 83 -0.08 4.79 -12.94
CA HIS A 83 -0.44 4.22 -11.66
C HIS A 83 -1.71 3.36 -11.77
N VAL A 84 -2.77 3.85 -12.41
CA VAL A 84 -4.02 3.12 -12.61
C VAL A 84 -3.80 1.82 -13.40
N LYS A 85 -2.97 1.84 -14.45
CA LYS A 85 -2.60 0.64 -15.21
C LYS A 85 -1.89 -0.39 -14.32
N GLY A 86 -0.91 0.05 -13.51
CA GLY A 86 -0.19 -0.84 -12.61
C GLY A 86 -1.08 -1.40 -11.51
N ALA A 87 -1.94 -0.59 -10.89
CA ALA A 87 -2.90 -1.06 -9.89
C ALA A 87 -3.84 -2.12 -10.48
N ARG A 88 -4.36 -1.90 -11.68
CA ARG A 88 -5.20 -2.87 -12.41
C ARG A 88 -4.45 -4.17 -12.71
N ALA A 89 -3.19 -4.08 -13.15
CA ALA A 89 -2.34 -5.25 -13.39
C ALA A 89 -2.13 -6.07 -12.11
N ILE A 90 -1.92 -5.40 -10.97
CA ILE A 90 -1.74 -6.06 -9.68
C ILE A 90 -3.02 -6.75 -9.23
N ILE A 91 -4.18 -6.07 -9.27
CA ILE A 91 -5.47 -6.65 -8.91
C ILE A 91 -5.77 -7.88 -9.77
N ASN A 92 -5.69 -7.75 -11.09
CA ASN A 92 -5.99 -8.84 -12.01
C ASN A 92 -4.99 -9.99 -11.91
N GLY A 93 -3.69 -9.68 -11.78
CA GLY A 93 -2.66 -10.69 -11.65
C GLY A 93 -2.78 -11.47 -10.34
N THR A 94 -3.09 -10.79 -9.22
CA THR A 94 -3.35 -11.46 -7.94
C THR A 94 -4.53 -12.43 -8.07
N LYS A 95 -5.64 -12.00 -8.67
CA LYS A 95 -6.79 -12.90 -8.93
C LYS A 95 -6.40 -14.11 -9.77
N LYS A 96 -5.73 -13.85 -10.91
CA LYS A 96 -5.36 -14.91 -11.86
C LYS A 96 -4.37 -15.93 -11.26
N SER A 97 -3.53 -15.50 -10.31
CA SER A 97 -2.61 -16.42 -9.60
C SER A 97 -3.30 -17.36 -8.62
N GLY A 98 -4.59 -17.12 -8.29
CA GLY A 98 -5.37 -17.86 -7.30
C GLY A 98 -5.21 -17.36 -5.87
N ILE A 99 -4.34 -16.36 -5.62
CA ILE A 99 -4.18 -15.73 -4.31
C ILE A 99 -5.42 -14.90 -4.00
N LYS A 100 -5.93 -15.03 -2.77
CA LYS A 100 -7.11 -14.27 -2.32
C LYS A 100 -6.73 -12.99 -1.59
N ARG A 101 -5.69 -13.02 -0.77
CA ARG A 101 -5.32 -11.91 0.12
C ARG A 101 -4.48 -10.85 -0.61
N LEU A 102 -5.02 -9.64 -0.75
CA LEU A 102 -4.35 -8.48 -1.34
C LEU A 102 -4.45 -7.28 -0.38
N LEU A 103 -3.32 -6.79 0.11
CA LEU A 103 -3.25 -5.55 0.85
C LEU A 103 -2.66 -4.45 -0.03
N VAL A 104 -3.24 -3.26 0.03
CA VAL A 104 -2.83 -2.13 -0.82
C VAL A 104 -2.51 -0.92 0.03
N VAL A 105 -1.33 -0.37 -0.17
CA VAL A 105 -0.95 0.94 0.37
C VAL A 105 -1.81 2.00 -0.29
N GLY A 106 -2.61 2.66 0.53
CA GLY A 106 -3.54 3.69 0.13
C GLY A 106 -2.97 5.11 0.19
N GLY A 107 -3.87 6.06 0.12
CA GLY A 107 -3.58 7.48 0.28
C GLY A 107 -4.60 8.16 1.19
N ALA A 108 -4.16 9.22 1.89
CA ALA A 108 -5.04 10.01 2.75
C ALA A 108 -6.07 10.83 1.96
N GLY A 109 -5.79 11.14 0.69
CA GLY A 109 -6.63 12.03 -0.12
C GLY A 109 -8.09 11.60 -0.24
N SER A 110 -8.37 10.30 -0.15
CA SER A 110 -9.73 9.74 -0.20
C SER A 110 -10.39 9.59 1.16
N LEU A 111 -9.75 10.00 2.26
CA LEU A 111 -10.36 10.02 3.60
C LEU A 111 -11.33 11.18 3.75
N ASP A 112 -12.47 10.95 4.40
CA ASP A 112 -13.49 11.95 4.63
C ASP A 112 -13.07 12.93 5.74
N VAL A 113 -13.19 14.21 5.47
CA VAL A 113 -12.95 15.30 6.44
C VAL A 113 -14.25 15.91 6.93
N ALA A 114 -15.33 15.69 6.19
CA ALA A 114 -16.71 15.99 6.54
C ALA A 114 -17.62 15.01 5.77
N PRO A 115 -18.92 14.88 6.12
CA PRO A 115 -19.84 14.02 5.38
C PRO A 115 -19.82 14.30 3.86
N GLY A 116 -19.38 13.32 3.06
CA GLY A 116 -19.31 13.41 1.60
C GLY A 116 -18.18 14.30 1.04
N VAL A 117 -17.26 14.80 1.90
CA VAL A 117 -16.14 15.65 1.49
C VAL A 117 -14.83 14.92 1.81
N GLN A 118 -14.07 14.60 0.78
CA GLN A 118 -12.76 13.96 0.94
C GLN A 118 -11.65 15.01 1.14
N LEU A 119 -10.56 14.60 1.77
CA LEU A 119 -9.41 15.49 2.01
C LEU A 119 -8.90 16.13 0.70
N ILE A 120 -8.83 15.36 -0.39
CA ILE A 120 -8.37 15.85 -1.68
C ILE A 120 -9.28 16.96 -2.24
N ASP A 121 -10.57 16.93 -1.94
CA ASP A 121 -11.55 17.91 -2.43
C ASP A 121 -11.42 19.26 -1.69
N THR A 122 -10.69 19.31 -0.59
CA THR A 122 -10.37 20.54 0.17
C THR A 122 -9.02 21.15 -0.22
N MET A 123 -8.27 20.50 -1.13
CA MET A 123 -6.94 20.97 -1.52
C MET A 123 -7.03 21.90 -2.73
N SER A 124 -6.12 22.87 -2.79
CA SER A 124 -5.99 23.66 -4.02
C SER A 124 -5.52 22.81 -5.20
N PRO A 125 -5.97 23.10 -6.43
CA PRO A 125 -5.66 22.28 -7.62
C PRO A 125 -4.15 22.03 -7.82
N GLU A 126 -3.30 22.98 -7.50
CA GLU A 126 -1.85 22.89 -7.66
C GLU A 126 -1.20 21.85 -6.75
N ARG A 127 -1.87 21.53 -5.65
CA ARG A 127 -1.41 20.53 -4.68
C ARG A 127 -1.88 19.10 -5.00
N ILE A 128 -2.88 18.98 -5.88
CA ILE A 128 -3.43 17.69 -6.27
C ILE A 128 -2.52 17.07 -7.34
N THR A 129 -1.95 15.92 -7.01
CA THR A 129 -1.08 15.20 -7.94
C THR A 129 -1.82 14.06 -8.64
N GLY A 130 -1.33 13.68 -9.84
CA GLY A 130 -1.84 12.52 -10.54
C GLY A 130 -1.76 11.22 -9.72
N GLY A 131 -0.75 11.09 -8.85
CA GLY A 131 -0.62 9.96 -7.93
C GLY A 131 -1.72 9.91 -6.86
N MET A 132 -2.14 11.06 -6.32
CA MET A 132 -3.24 11.13 -5.35
C MET A 132 -4.56 10.72 -5.99
N LEU A 133 -4.86 11.24 -7.19
CA LEU A 133 -6.05 10.89 -7.95
C LEU A 133 -6.06 9.40 -8.32
N ALA A 134 -4.92 8.86 -8.74
CA ALA A 134 -4.78 7.46 -9.12
C ALA A 134 -4.93 6.51 -7.92
N THR A 135 -4.45 6.92 -6.74
CA THR A 135 -4.63 6.14 -5.51
C THR A 135 -6.11 6.12 -5.10
N ARG A 136 -6.83 7.24 -5.24
CA ARG A 136 -8.30 7.28 -5.06
C ARG A 136 -9.01 6.36 -6.05
N GLU A 137 -8.62 6.39 -7.32
CA GLU A 137 -9.18 5.49 -8.35
C GLU A 137 -8.88 4.01 -8.03
N THR A 138 -7.71 3.70 -7.49
CA THR A 138 -7.39 2.34 -7.03
C THR A 138 -8.37 1.85 -5.97
N LEU A 139 -8.76 2.70 -5.01
CA LEU A 139 -9.80 2.35 -4.03
C LEU A 139 -11.16 2.12 -4.71
N HIS A 140 -11.52 2.93 -5.70
CA HIS A 140 -12.76 2.73 -6.47
C HIS A 140 -12.78 1.39 -7.23
N MET A 141 -11.63 0.97 -7.79
CA MET A 141 -11.49 -0.33 -8.42
C MET A 141 -11.65 -1.47 -7.41
N LEU A 142 -11.01 -1.36 -6.23
CA LEU A 142 -11.11 -2.36 -5.17
C LEU A 142 -12.52 -2.50 -4.61
N ARG A 143 -13.25 -1.39 -4.43
CA ARG A 143 -14.66 -1.43 -3.98
C ARG A 143 -15.59 -2.20 -4.94
N LYS A 144 -15.23 -2.32 -6.22
CA LYS A 144 -15.93 -3.12 -7.23
C LYS A 144 -15.45 -4.58 -7.27
N GLU A 145 -14.30 -4.88 -6.64
CA GLU A 145 -13.70 -6.20 -6.61
C GLU A 145 -14.38 -7.09 -5.56
N LYS A 146 -14.84 -8.28 -5.97
CA LYS A 146 -15.62 -9.18 -5.11
C LYS A 146 -14.95 -10.54 -4.84
N GLU A 147 -13.90 -10.88 -5.60
CA GLU A 147 -13.24 -12.18 -5.53
C GLU A 147 -12.04 -12.19 -4.58
N LEU A 148 -11.37 -11.02 -4.45
CA LEU A 148 -10.24 -10.86 -3.56
C LEU A 148 -10.69 -10.49 -2.14
N GLU A 149 -9.94 -10.95 -1.17
CA GLU A 149 -9.96 -10.49 0.21
C GLU A 149 -9.02 -9.28 0.32
N TRP A 150 -9.42 -8.19 -0.33
CA TRP A 150 -8.60 -6.99 -0.35
C TRP A 150 -8.74 -6.17 0.93
N THR A 151 -7.67 -5.47 1.27
CA THR A 151 -7.67 -4.40 2.28
C THR A 151 -6.92 -3.21 1.73
N PHE A 152 -7.46 -2.00 1.94
CA PHE A 152 -6.83 -0.75 1.52
C PHE A 152 -6.50 0.08 2.76
N LEU A 153 -5.21 0.21 3.10
CA LEU A 153 -4.78 1.00 4.26
C LEU A 153 -4.42 2.42 3.83
N SER A 154 -5.28 3.38 4.19
CA SER A 154 -4.99 4.81 4.03
C SER A 154 -4.06 5.29 5.14
N PRO A 155 -2.94 5.97 4.84
CA PRO A 155 -2.16 6.63 5.88
C PRO A 155 -2.89 7.85 6.46
N ALA A 156 -2.38 8.38 7.56
CA ALA A 156 -2.67 9.74 8.01
C ALA A 156 -2.31 10.77 6.91
N ALA A 157 -2.80 12.01 7.05
CA ALA A 157 -2.51 13.07 6.07
C ALA A 157 -0.99 13.31 5.91
N THR A 158 -0.23 13.15 6.99
CA THR A 158 1.22 13.24 7.02
C THR A 158 1.81 11.89 7.42
N ILE A 159 2.59 11.29 6.52
CA ILE A 159 3.39 10.11 6.80
C ILE A 159 4.88 10.45 6.72
N VAL A 160 5.63 10.11 7.76
CA VAL A 160 7.04 10.52 7.92
C VAL A 160 7.91 9.33 8.33
N ALA A 161 9.19 9.40 7.97
CA ALA A 161 10.19 8.49 8.53
C ALA A 161 10.42 8.88 10.00
N ALA A 162 10.01 8.03 10.92
CA ALA A 162 10.18 8.21 12.36
C ALA A 162 10.19 6.83 13.05
N GLU A 163 10.49 6.81 14.33
CA GLU A 163 10.62 5.58 15.11
C GLU A 163 9.35 4.72 15.14
N ARG A 164 9.56 3.42 15.31
CA ARG A 164 8.52 2.43 15.53
C ARG A 164 8.06 2.50 16.99
N THR A 165 6.83 2.93 17.20
CA THR A 165 6.22 2.98 18.53
C THR A 165 5.35 1.75 18.83
N GLY A 166 4.77 1.16 17.79
CA GLY A 166 3.79 0.08 17.90
C GLY A 166 2.42 0.55 18.42
N HIS A 167 2.22 1.86 18.59
CA HIS A 167 0.99 2.45 19.12
C HIS A 167 0.37 3.39 18.10
N TYR A 168 -0.85 3.12 17.67
CA TYR A 168 -1.61 3.95 16.76
C TYR A 168 -3.11 3.73 16.98
N ARG A 169 -3.91 4.69 16.55
CA ARG A 169 -5.37 4.56 16.50
C ARG A 169 -5.78 4.03 15.13
N VAL A 170 -6.84 3.24 15.13
CA VAL A 170 -7.46 2.69 13.91
C VAL A 170 -8.77 3.42 13.66
N GLY A 171 -9.04 3.77 12.41
CA GLY A 171 -10.30 4.34 11.94
C GLY A 171 -10.72 3.73 10.60
N LYS A 172 -11.91 4.06 10.14
CA LYS A 172 -12.45 3.58 8.85
C LYS A 172 -12.24 4.60 7.73
N ASP A 173 -13.30 5.33 7.40
CA ASP A 173 -13.31 6.24 6.25
C ASP A 173 -12.91 7.68 6.60
N GLN A 174 -12.92 8.05 7.87
CA GLN A 174 -12.65 9.41 8.31
C GLN A 174 -11.17 9.65 8.58
N LEU A 175 -10.70 10.83 8.22
CA LEU A 175 -9.36 11.29 8.54
C LEU A 175 -9.22 11.42 10.06
N LEU A 176 -8.33 10.61 10.65
CA LEU A 176 -8.02 10.70 12.06
C LEU A 176 -7.15 11.93 12.35
N LYS A 177 -7.51 12.68 13.37
CA LYS A 177 -6.73 13.82 13.88
C LYS A 177 -6.52 13.66 15.38
N ASN A 178 -5.41 14.16 15.88
CA ASN A 178 -5.16 14.33 17.31
C ASN A 178 -5.90 15.56 17.87
N LYS A 179 -5.73 15.85 19.15
CA LYS A 179 -6.39 16.99 19.82
C LYS A 179 -5.94 18.35 19.28
N GLU A 180 -4.75 18.41 18.71
CA GLU A 180 -4.14 19.58 18.09
C GLU A 180 -4.59 19.75 16.61
N GLY A 181 -5.41 18.82 16.09
CA GLY A 181 -5.92 18.85 14.73
C GLY A 181 -4.95 18.23 13.71
N GLU A 182 -3.84 17.64 14.14
CA GLU A 182 -2.87 17.02 13.27
C GLU A 182 -3.26 15.57 12.92
N SER A 183 -2.96 15.16 11.69
CA SER A 183 -3.10 13.79 11.22
C SER A 183 -1.73 13.28 10.77
N ARG A 184 -1.13 12.41 11.57
CA ARG A 184 0.26 11.95 11.39
C ARG A 184 0.45 10.50 11.77
N ILE A 185 1.34 9.80 11.04
CA ILE A 185 1.82 8.44 11.34
C ILE A 185 3.27 8.28 10.89
N SER A 186 4.05 7.43 11.55
CA SER A 186 5.36 7.04 11.04
C SER A 186 5.23 5.96 9.95
N THR A 187 6.21 5.90 9.05
CA THR A 187 6.31 4.80 8.07
C THR A 187 6.47 3.45 8.75
N GLN A 188 7.13 3.42 9.91
CA GLN A 188 7.33 2.19 10.67
C GLN A 188 6.01 1.71 11.30
N ASP A 189 5.24 2.57 11.97
CA ASP A 189 3.97 2.18 12.55
C ASP A 189 2.89 1.91 11.48
N TYR A 190 2.97 2.57 10.34
CA TYR A 190 2.15 2.22 9.19
C TYR A 190 2.46 0.80 8.68
N ALA A 191 3.74 0.41 8.64
CA ALA A 191 4.14 -0.95 8.30
C ALA A 191 3.68 -1.97 9.36
N VAL A 192 3.76 -1.63 10.66
CA VAL A 192 3.19 -2.44 11.74
C VAL A 192 1.71 -2.68 11.49
N ALA A 193 0.92 -1.62 11.23
CA ALA A 193 -0.52 -1.74 10.97
C ALA A 193 -0.84 -2.60 9.75
N MET A 194 -0.02 -2.51 8.69
CA MET A 194 -0.17 -3.34 7.50
C MET A 194 0.05 -4.82 7.80
N LEU A 195 1.05 -5.14 8.61
CA LEU A 195 1.35 -6.52 8.98
C LEU A 195 0.37 -7.06 10.04
N ASP A 196 -0.09 -6.23 10.98
CA ASP A 196 -1.14 -6.61 11.94
C ASP A 196 -2.42 -7.03 11.19
N GLU A 197 -2.84 -6.25 10.20
CA GLU A 197 -3.99 -6.56 9.34
C GLU A 197 -3.78 -7.79 8.46
N LEU A 198 -2.54 -8.05 8.03
CA LEU A 198 -2.23 -9.27 7.28
C LEU A 198 -2.34 -10.52 8.15
N GLU A 199 -1.79 -10.47 9.37
CA GLU A 199 -1.73 -11.60 10.31
C GLU A 199 -3.06 -11.86 11.00
N ASN A 200 -3.82 -10.79 11.28
CA ASN A 200 -5.13 -10.85 11.93
C ASN A 200 -6.14 -9.96 11.18
N PRO A 201 -6.70 -10.43 10.06
CA PRO A 201 -7.57 -9.64 9.19
C PRO A 201 -8.85 -9.16 9.89
N GLN A 202 -9.04 -7.84 9.96
CA GLN A 202 -10.23 -7.20 10.51
C GLN A 202 -10.99 -6.38 9.45
N HIS A 203 -10.36 -6.10 8.31
CA HIS A 203 -10.87 -5.18 7.28
C HIS A 203 -10.87 -5.83 5.90
N ILE A 204 -11.48 -7.03 5.79
CA ILE A 204 -11.63 -7.74 4.51
C ILE A 204 -12.65 -7.02 3.63
N ARG A 205 -12.24 -6.65 2.41
CA ARG A 205 -12.98 -5.84 1.43
C ARG A 205 -13.37 -4.48 1.98
N GLU A 206 -12.49 -3.94 2.84
CA GLU A 206 -12.66 -2.63 3.44
C GLU A 206 -11.42 -1.75 3.27
N ARG A 207 -11.65 -0.45 3.39
CA ARG A 207 -10.60 0.53 3.68
C ARG A 207 -10.57 0.77 5.18
N PHE A 208 -9.37 0.93 5.73
CA PHE A 208 -9.17 1.49 7.06
C PHE A 208 -8.03 2.50 7.05
N THR A 209 -7.87 3.25 8.14
CA THR A 209 -6.82 4.24 8.30
C THR A 209 -6.20 4.16 9.67
N VAL A 210 -4.97 4.67 9.79
CA VAL A 210 -4.22 4.74 11.05
C VAL A 210 -3.57 6.10 11.25
N ALA A 211 -3.55 6.58 12.49
CA ALA A 211 -2.86 7.81 12.92
C ALA A 211 -2.55 7.76 14.41
N TYR A 212 -1.68 8.66 14.87
CA TYR A 212 -1.46 8.92 16.29
C TYR A 212 -2.60 9.71 16.93
#